data_711d01c5d0c64211ca2514fbcb178743
#
_entry.id   711d01c5d0c64211ca2514fbcb178743
#
_cell.length_a   1.000
_cell.length_b   1.000
_cell.length_c   1.000
_cell.angle_alpha   90.00
_cell.angle_beta   90.00
_cell.angle_gamma   90.00
#
_symmetry.space_group_name_H-M   'P 1'
#
loop_
_entity.id
_entity.type
_entity.pdbx_description
1 polymer ?
#
loop_
_entity_poly.entity_id
_entity_poly.type
_entity_poly.pdbx_seq_one_letter_code
_entity_poly.pdbx_strand_id
1 'polypeptide(L)'
;MKLPEIELSSQGKPCGSARIYLIEAKIGRELPRDYRQFIKKTGGGYLGLKNIVVDGLAQHLDQKASGCIKHIFGTRHERDDENSLAGHGAFWTEEWGIPNEVLLFGRGNNRREESYVLNYDLKEFPRHAVLYRDVSLPGQFIQVAPSFAEFLAHLRPSPDYTEEMSDFIGRMGLYCARRAPLGSTLLKAIDASPYADMESVLRNAAEGIAVEDRMDMYGGEESFRFQDLLFALAAPLSNHDSLESWTASRGADPHSVNIADLLDGIFRRPGTDWSSLNYTQAAMDMWWTSRTELGVLVATPQGFKLKDDYVEWVISTFR
;
A
#
# COMPACT_ATOMS: atom_id res chain seq x y z
N MET A 1 27.31 -22.05 0.46
CA MET A 1 27.15 -21.05 -0.62
C MET A 1 26.85 -19.72 0.06
N LYS A 2 27.60 -18.67 -0.25
CA LYS A 2 27.32 -17.32 0.30
C LYS A 2 26.25 -16.70 -0.60
N LEU A 3 25.10 -16.35 -0.02
CA LEU A 3 24.05 -15.64 -0.76
C LEU A 3 24.51 -14.21 -1.08
N PRO A 4 24.10 -13.63 -2.21
CA PRO A 4 24.24 -12.21 -2.48
C PRO A 4 23.63 -11.38 -1.35
N GLU A 5 24.26 -10.26 -1.02
CA GLU A 5 23.68 -9.30 -0.08
C GLU A 5 22.68 -8.44 -0.82
N ILE A 6 21.45 -8.39 -0.28
CA ILE A 6 20.37 -7.56 -0.81
C ILE A 6 19.93 -6.64 0.30
N GLU A 7 19.83 -5.37 -0.04
CA GLU A 7 19.25 -4.36 0.83
C GLU A 7 17.73 -4.50 0.84
N LEU A 8 17.16 -4.65 2.03
CA LEU A 8 15.71 -4.68 2.25
C LEU A 8 15.32 -3.40 2.99
N SER A 9 14.38 -2.64 2.45
CA SER A 9 13.87 -1.41 3.10
C SER A 9 13.02 -1.71 4.33
N SER A 10 12.34 -2.85 4.33
CA SER A 10 11.59 -3.38 5.47
C SER A 10 11.86 -4.87 5.58
N GLN A 11 12.56 -5.27 6.63
CA GLN A 11 12.88 -6.67 6.88
C GLN A 11 11.83 -7.32 7.79
N GLY A 12 11.55 -8.61 7.51
CA GLY A 12 10.89 -9.48 8.45
C GLY A 12 11.78 -9.80 9.66
N LYS A 13 11.33 -10.68 10.54
CA LYS A 13 12.14 -11.13 11.67
C LYS A 13 12.98 -12.36 11.28
N PRO A 14 14.31 -12.32 11.43
CA PRO A 14 15.15 -13.52 11.34
C PRO A 14 14.62 -14.64 12.25
N CYS A 15 14.79 -15.90 11.84
CA CYS A 15 14.24 -17.02 12.59
C CYS A 15 15.17 -18.23 12.64
N GLY A 16 14.90 -19.12 13.59
CA GLY A 16 15.57 -20.42 13.70
C GLY A 16 14.96 -21.50 12.83
N SER A 17 15.62 -22.69 12.82
CA SER A 17 15.20 -23.84 12.00
C SER A 17 13.81 -24.37 12.38
N ALA A 18 13.43 -24.33 13.66
CA ALA A 18 12.11 -24.76 14.12
C ALA A 18 10.98 -23.95 13.45
N ARG A 19 11.18 -22.65 13.27
CA ARG A 19 10.22 -21.79 12.58
C ARG A 19 10.08 -22.15 11.10
N ILE A 20 11.20 -22.41 10.42
CA ILE A 20 11.19 -22.87 9.03
C ILE A 20 10.41 -24.17 8.89
N TYR A 21 10.65 -25.13 9.78
CA TYR A 21 9.92 -26.39 9.79
C TYR A 21 8.38 -26.18 9.90
N LEU A 22 7.94 -25.28 10.76
CA LEU A 22 6.51 -24.95 10.89
C LEU A 22 5.94 -24.33 9.62
N ILE A 23 6.71 -23.47 8.94
CA ILE A 23 6.30 -22.88 7.66
C ILE A 23 6.19 -23.98 6.60
N GLU A 24 7.20 -24.83 6.46
CA GLU A 24 7.22 -25.95 5.50
C GLU A 24 6.06 -26.92 5.74
N ALA A 25 5.78 -27.24 7.00
CA ALA A 25 4.63 -28.07 7.36
C ALA A 25 3.29 -27.42 6.96
N LYS A 26 3.17 -26.10 7.14
CA LYS A 26 1.95 -25.37 6.78
C LYS A 26 1.74 -25.23 5.27
N ILE A 27 2.81 -25.02 4.50
CA ILE A 27 2.73 -24.93 3.03
C ILE A 27 2.75 -26.29 2.34
N GLY A 28 3.00 -27.39 3.09
CA GLY A 28 3.00 -28.77 2.60
C GLY A 28 4.21 -29.15 1.74
N ARG A 29 5.32 -28.38 1.81
CA ARG A 29 6.52 -28.63 1.01
C ARG A 29 7.79 -28.07 1.62
N GLU A 30 8.91 -28.73 1.33
CA GLU A 30 10.24 -28.31 1.79
C GLU A 30 10.76 -27.13 0.93
N LEU A 31 11.29 -26.11 1.60
CA LEU A 31 11.87 -24.95 0.92
C LEU A 31 13.26 -25.25 0.37
N PRO A 32 13.65 -24.71 -0.80
CA PRO A 32 15.02 -24.80 -1.29
C PRO A 32 16.02 -24.25 -0.26
N ARG A 33 17.21 -24.85 -0.21
CA ARG A 33 18.22 -24.53 0.81
C ARG A 33 18.61 -23.05 0.81
N ASP A 34 18.76 -22.45 -0.35
CA ASP A 34 19.14 -21.06 -0.54
C ASP A 34 18.01 -20.09 -0.11
N TYR A 35 16.76 -20.35 -0.50
CA TYR A 35 15.63 -19.57 -0.05
C TYR A 35 15.42 -19.72 1.47
N ARG A 36 15.52 -20.94 2.01
CA ARG A 36 15.49 -21.19 3.45
C ARG A 36 16.55 -20.40 4.20
N GLN A 37 17.78 -20.36 3.67
CA GLN A 37 18.88 -19.59 4.26
C GLN A 37 18.61 -18.08 4.21
N PHE A 38 18.05 -17.58 3.12
CA PHE A 38 17.67 -16.17 2.97
C PHE A 38 16.62 -15.76 4.01
N ILE A 39 15.48 -16.46 4.07
CA ILE A 39 14.40 -16.08 5.01
C ILE A 39 14.79 -16.31 6.48
N LYS A 40 15.69 -17.24 6.78
CA LYS A 40 16.27 -17.37 8.13
C LYS A 40 17.06 -16.13 8.54
N LYS A 41 17.81 -15.55 7.61
CA LYS A 41 18.67 -14.38 7.85
C LYS A 41 17.85 -13.09 7.88
N THR A 42 16.87 -12.94 7.00
CA THR A 42 16.16 -11.68 6.75
C THR A 42 14.72 -11.67 7.25
N GLY A 43 14.08 -12.83 7.31
CA GLY A 43 12.63 -12.94 7.55
C GLY A 43 11.77 -12.58 6.34
N GLY A 44 12.38 -12.40 5.15
CA GLY A 44 11.73 -11.81 3.99
C GLY A 44 11.66 -10.28 4.09
N GLY A 45 10.95 -9.62 3.18
CA GLY A 45 10.73 -8.19 3.26
C GLY A 45 10.63 -7.49 1.90
N TYR A 46 10.54 -6.17 1.96
CA TYR A 46 10.50 -5.30 0.79
C TYR A 46 11.91 -4.99 0.29
N LEU A 47 12.07 -4.98 -1.04
CA LEU A 47 13.32 -4.66 -1.74
C LEU A 47 13.56 -3.15 -1.90
N GLY A 48 12.73 -2.35 -1.23
CA GLY A 48 12.85 -0.91 -1.22
C GLY A 48 12.13 -0.22 -2.36
N LEU A 49 12.30 1.10 -2.38
CA LEU A 49 11.70 1.98 -3.38
C LEU A 49 12.42 1.93 -4.73
N LYS A 50 13.62 1.37 -4.76
CA LYS A 50 14.34 1.09 -5.99
C LYS A 50 13.51 0.09 -6.78
N ASN A 51 13.17 0.43 -8.03
CA ASN A 51 12.60 -0.54 -8.94
C ASN A 51 13.64 -1.61 -9.22
N ILE A 52 13.61 -2.68 -8.42
CA ILE A 52 14.52 -3.81 -8.61
C ILE A 52 13.96 -4.66 -9.73
N VAL A 53 14.65 -4.67 -10.85
CA VAL A 53 14.32 -5.48 -12.02
C VAL A 53 15.11 -6.78 -12.01
N VAL A 54 14.52 -7.81 -12.61
CA VAL A 54 15.20 -9.08 -12.88
C VAL A 54 15.92 -8.97 -14.21
N ASP A 55 17.24 -9.08 -14.18
CA ASP A 55 18.10 -8.95 -15.37
C ASP A 55 17.68 -9.97 -16.44
N GLY A 56 17.60 -9.51 -17.69
CA GLY A 56 17.21 -10.34 -18.83
C GLY A 56 15.71 -10.62 -18.99
N LEU A 57 14.86 -10.28 -18.00
CA LEU A 57 13.43 -10.52 -18.10
C LEU A 57 12.74 -9.55 -19.08
N ALA A 58 13.20 -8.31 -19.17
CA ALA A 58 12.59 -7.27 -20.00
C ALA A 58 12.43 -7.66 -21.50
N GLN A 59 13.30 -8.50 -22.03
CA GLN A 59 13.21 -8.99 -23.42
C GLN A 59 12.06 -9.99 -23.67
N HIS A 60 11.46 -10.52 -22.61
CA HIS A 60 10.34 -11.47 -22.65
C HIS A 60 9.00 -10.84 -22.30
N LEU A 61 9.01 -9.56 -21.91
CA LEU A 61 7.82 -8.87 -21.43
C LEU A 61 7.25 -7.92 -22.46
N ASP A 62 5.93 -7.81 -22.45
CA ASP A 62 5.22 -6.71 -23.12
C ASP A 62 5.55 -5.37 -22.44
N GLN A 63 5.37 -4.26 -23.17
CA GLN A 63 5.65 -2.90 -22.67
C GLN A 63 4.93 -2.51 -21.36
N LYS A 64 3.95 -3.31 -20.92
CA LYS A 64 3.17 -3.06 -19.71
C LYS A 64 3.72 -3.73 -18.45
N ALA A 65 4.53 -4.75 -18.59
CA ALA A 65 5.10 -5.49 -17.46
C ALA A 65 6.48 -4.94 -17.12
N SER A 66 6.70 -4.64 -15.86
CA SER A 66 7.95 -3.98 -15.43
C SER A 66 9.09 -4.97 -15.19
N GLY A 67 8.79 -6.26 -14.98
CA GLY A 67 9.77 -7.26 -14.52
C GLY A 67 10.39 -6.91 -13.17
N CYS A 68 9.74 -6.05 -12.40
CA CYS A 68 10.21 -5.61 -11.10
C CYS A 68 9.75 -6.56 -10.01
N ILE A 69 10.63 -6.83 -9.05
CA ILE A 69 10.24 -7.48 -7.80
C ILE A 69 10.28 -6.45 -6.66
N LYS A 70 9.21 -6.37 -5.89
CA LYS A 70 9.10 -5.48 -4.72
C LYS A 70 9.16 -6.21 -3.40
N HIS A 71 8.64 -7.41 -3.33
CA HIS A 71 8.49 -8.11 -2.07
C HIS A 71 8.87 -9.57 -2.17
N ILE A 72 9.62 -10.07 -1.19
CA ILE A 72 9.92 -11.49 -0.99
C ILE A 72 9.26 -11.93 0.32
N PHE A 73 8.35 -12.90 0.25
CA PHE A 73 7.67 -13.44 1.41
C PHE A 73 8.65 -14.14 2.36
N GLY A 74 8.31 -14.15 3.63
CA GLY A 74 9.23 -14.61 4.68
C GLY A 74 8.54 -15.38 5.80
N THR A 75 9.01 -15.15 7.02
CA THR A 75 8.84 -16.07 8.15
C THR A 75 7.70 -15.73 9.10
N ARG A 76 6.95 -14.66 8.88
CA ARG A 76 5.82 -14.31 9.75
C ARG A 76 4.63 -15.26 9.57
N HIS A 77 3.72 -15.31 10.57
CA HIS A 77 2.66 -16.33 10.62
C HIS A 77 1.27 -15.80 10.35
N GLU A 78 1.06 -14.54 10.60
CA GLU A 78 -0.27 -13.95 10.58
C GLU A 78 -0.73 -13.81 9.13
N ARG A 79 -2.01 -14.04 8.90
CA ARG A 79 -2.59 -13.95 7.55
C ARG A 79 -2.45 -12.53 6.98
N ASP A 80 -2.55 -11.55 7.85
CA ASP A 80 -2.52 -10.13 7.50
C ASP A 80 -1.08 -9.56 7.47
N ASP A 81 -0.08 -10.37 7.81
CA ASP A 81 1.32 -9.95 7.74
C ASP A 81 1.85 -10.16 6.32
N GLU A 82 2.12 -9.07 5.63
CA GLU A 82 2.63 -9.05 4.25
C GLU A 82 3.94 -9.84 4.07
N ASN A 83 4.70 -10.07 5.16
CA ASN A 83 5.91 -10.91 5.15
C ASN A 83 5.63 -12.40 5.42
N SER A 84 4.37 -12.83 5.47
CA SER A 84 4.03 -14.22 5.74
C SER A 84 3.94 -15.06 4.48
N LEU A 85 4.92 -15.95 4.25
CA LEU A 85 4.84 -16.94 3.17
C LEU A 85 3.65 -17.89 3.37
N ALA A 86 3.46 -18.39 4.59
CA ALA A 86 2.43 -19.39 4.91
C ALA A 86 1.05 -18.79 5.22
N GLY A 87 0.93 -17.49 5.28
CA GLY A 87 -0.33 -16.76 5.48
C GLY A 87 -0.66 -15.92 4.26
N HIS A 88 -0.01 -14.78 4.11
CA HIS A 88 -0.26 -13.84 3.02
C HIS A 88 0.10 -14.41 1.64
N GLY A 89 1.24 -15.11 1.53
CA GLY A 89 1.61 -15.80 0.29
C GLY A 89 0.61 -16.89 -0.11
N ALA A 90 0.08 -17.65 0.85
CA ALA A 90 -0.95 -18.64 0.59
C ALA A 90 -2.28 -17.99 0.15
N PHE A 91 -2.68 -16.88 0.77
CA PHE A 91 -3.84 -16.11 0.36
C PHE A 91 -3.74 -15.64 -1.10
N TRP A 92 -2.61 -15.04 -1.49
CA TRP A 92 -2.41 -14.60 -2.88
C TRP A 92 -2.27 -15.76 -3.87
N THR A 93 -1.77 -16.93 -3.41
CA THR A 93 -1.75 -18.15 -4.24
C THR A 93 -3.15 -18.53 -4.67
N GLU A 94 -4.11 -18.50 -3.76
CA GLU A 94 -5.52 -18.78 -4.04
C GLU A 94 -6.16 -17.69 -4.91
N GLU A 95 -6.02 -16.41 -4.51
CA GLU A 95 -6.62 -15.26 -5.21
C GLU A 95 -6.14 -15.12 -6.67
N TRP A 96 -4.87 -15.42 -6.92
CA TRP A 96 -4.29 -15.28 -8.26
C TRP A 96 -4.32 -16.58 -9.08
N GLY A 97 -4.92 -17.62 -8.56
CA GLY A 97 -4.97 -18.92 -9.23
C GLY A 97 -3.57 -19.45 -9.56
N ILE A 98 -2.63 -19.34 -8.61
CA ILE A 98 -1.28 -19.89 -8.76
C ILE A 98 -1.39 -21.42 -8.67
N PRO A 99 -0.91 -22.18 -9.67
CA PRO A 99 -1.04 -23.64 -9.67
C PRO A 99 -0.22 -24.30 -8.55
N ASN A 100 -0.69 -25.48 -8.12
CA ASN A 100 -0.05 -26.21 -7.01
C ASN A 100 1.35 -26.76 -7.34
N GLU A 101 1.75 -26.76 -8.58
CA GLU A 101 3.07 -27.18 -9.05
C GLU A 101 4.18 -26.19 -8.69
N VAL A 102 3.80 -24.99 -8.25
CA VAL A 102 4.74 -23.92 -7.89
C VAL A 102 4.46 -23.35 -6.51
N LEU A 103 5.41 -22.61 -5.95
CA LEU A 103 5.27 -21.88 -4.69
C LEU A 103 5.46 -20.39 -4.95
N LEU A 104 4.45 -19.58 -4.71
CA LEU A 104 4.56 -18.13 -4.73
C LEU A 104 5.45 -17.66 -3.59
N PHE A 105 6.59 -17.04 -3.91
CA PHE A 105 7.52 -16.51 -2.91
C PHE A 105 7.76 -15.00 -3.00
N GLY A 106 7.32 -14.37 -4.08
CA GLY A 106 7.51 -12.93 -4.27
C GLY A 106 6.49 -12.32 -5.21
N ARG A 107 6.35 -11.01 -5.11
CA ARG A 107 5.46 -10.22 -5.96
C ARG A 107 6.18 -9.03 -6.57
N GLY A 108 5.75 -8.64 -7.76
CA GLY A 108 6.23 -7.50 -8.50
C GLY A 108 5.63 -6.17 -8.06
N ASN A 109 5.82 -5.17 -8.89
CA ASN A 109 5.37 -3.80 -8.66
C ASN A 109 3.85 -3.66 -8.79
N ASN A 110 3.28 -4.38 -9.73
CA ASN A 110 1.84 -4.38 -9.95
C ASN A 110 1.20 -5.50 -9.10
N ARG A 111 0.33 -5.13 -8.15
CA ARG A 111 -0.19 -6.02 -7.10
C ARG A 111 -0.87 -7.29 -7.63
N ARG A 112 -1.35 -7.27 -8.88
CA ARG A 112 -2.18 -8.35 -9.47
C ARG A 112 -1.55 -9.04 -10.67
N GLU A 113 -0.45 -8.53 -11.21
CA GLU A 113 0.00 -8.94 -12.53
C GLU A 113 1.38 -9.63 -12.52
N GLU A 114 2.24 -9.35 -11.55
CA GLU A 114 3.61 -9.87 -11.51
C GLU A 114 3.85 -10.74 -10.28
N SER A 115 4.09 -12.02 -10.50
CA SER A 115 4.41 -12.99 -9.45
C SER A 115 5.69 -13.76 -9.72
N TYR A 116 6.43 -14.03 -8.66
CA TYR A 116 7.65 -14.82 -8.68
C TYR A 116 7.44 -16.11 -7.89
N VAL A 117 7.65 -17.23 -8.56
CA VAL A 117 7.37 -18.55 -8.01
C VAL A 117 8.57 -19.49 -8.09
N LEU A 118 8.64 -20.44 -7.17
CA LEU A 118 9.58 -21.56 -7.21
C LEU A 118 8.90 -22.77 -7.85
N ASN A 119 9.52 -23.35 -8.85
CA ASN A 119 9.03 -24.58 -9.46
C ASN A 119 9.24 -25.81 -8.55
N TYR A 120 8.21 -26.63 -8.42
CA TYR A 120 8.29 -27.93 -7.77
C TYR A 120 8.00 -29.07 -8.74
N ASP A 121 6.94 -28.96 -9.55
CA ASP A 121 6.40 -30.07 -10.29
C ASP A 121 6.05 -29.77 -11.77
N LEU A 122 6.25 -28.51 -12.25
CA LEU A 122 6.15 -28.20 -13.68
C LEU A 122 7.31 -28.88 -14.42
N LYS A 123 6.97 -29.77 -15.36
CA LYS A 123 7.94 -30.63 -16.07
C LYS A 123 8.85 -29.89 -17.03
N GLU A 124 8.39 -28.75 -17.52
CA GLU A 124 9.10 -27.89 -18.49
C GLU A 124 10.29 -27.16 -17.88
N PHE A 125 10.35 -27.07 -16.56
CA PHE A 125 11.37 -26.31 -15.86
C PHE A 125 12.09 -27.14 -14.79
N PRO A 126 13.37 -26.88 -14.53
CA PRO A 126 14.09 -27.53 -13.44
C PRO A 126 13.41 -27.32 -12.09
N ARG A 127 13.45 -28.33 -11.24
CA ARG A 127 12.94 -28.23 -9.87
C ARG A 127 13.68 -27.12 -9.11
N HIS A 128 12.93 -26.30 -8.41
CA HIS A 128 13.37 -25.10 -7.67
C HIS A 128 13.92 -23.96 -8.54
N ALA A 129 13.76 -24.03 -9.85
CA ALA A 129 13.96 -22.86 -10.71
C ALA A 129 12.99 -21.73 -10.29
N VAL A 130 13.47 -20.52 -10.38
CA VAL A 130 12.65 -19.32 -10.19
C VAL A 130 11.99 -18.98 -11.51
N LEU A 131 10.67 -18.86 -11.47
CA LEU A 131 9.85 -18.51 -12.60
C LEU A 131 9.15 -17.18 -12.34
N TYR A 132 9.00 -16.40 -13.38
CA TYR A 132 8.11 -15.23 -13.44
C TYR A 132 6.79 -15.63 -14.07
N ARG A 133 5.70 -15.06 -13.58
CA ARG A 133 4.37 -15.18 -14.16
C ARG A 133 3.69 -13.84 -14.14
N ASP A 134 3.15 -13.45 -15.27
CA ASP A 134 2.18 -12.38 -15.38
C ASP A 134 0.78 -13.00 -15.31
N VAL A 135 -0.03 -12.56 -14.35
CA VAL A 135 -1.38 -13.10 -14.13
C VAL A 135 -2.32 -12.76 -15.29
N SER A 136 -2.04 -11.66 -16.02
CA SER A 136 -2.78 -11.27 -17.22
C SER A 136 -2.53 -12.19 -18.42
N LEU A 137 -1.46 -13.01 -18.36
CA LEU A 137 -1.09 -13.99 -19.36
C LEU A 137 -1.23 -15.43 -18.82
N PRO A 138 -2.44 -16.00 -18.76
CA PRO A 138 -2.68 -17.28 -18.13
C PRO A 138 -1.82 -18.41 -18.73
N GLY A 139 -1.19 -19.19 -17.85
CA GLY A 139 -0.44 -20.39 -18.23
C GLY A 139 0.98 -20.13 -18.74
N GLN A 140 1.45 -18.91 -18.82
CA GLN A 140 2.80 -18.60 -19.24
C GLN A 140 3.74 -18.41 -18.03
N PHE A 141 4.77 -19.27 -17.95
CA PHE A 141 5.87 -19.11 -17.04
C PHE A 141 7.14 -18.80 -17.81
N ILE A 142 7.94 -17.88 -17.30
CA ILE A 142 9.26 -17.53 -17.85
C ILE A 142 10.30 -17.90 -16.79
N GLN A 143 11.24 -18.78 -17.12
CA GLN A 143 12.34 -19.06 -16.21
C GLN A 143 13.29 -17.87 -16.13
N VAL A 144 13.45 -17.33 -14.93
CA VAL A 144 14.32 -16.16 -14.66
C VAL A 144 15.62 -16.56 -14.00
N ALA A 145 15.67 -17.68 -13.30
CA ALA A 145 16.91 -18.23 -12.76
C ALA A 145 16.78 -19.73 -12.47
N PRO A 146 17.88 -20.51 -12.49
CA PRO A 146 17.84 -21.92 -12.15
C PRO A 146 17.77 -22.19 -10.64
N SER A 147 18.00 -21.19 -9.79
CA SER A 147 17.92 -21.28 -8.33
C SER A 147 17.57 -19.93 -7.72
N PHE A 148 17.12 -19.93 -6.47
CA PHE A 148 16.85 -18.71 -5.73
C PHE A 148 18.12 -17.86 -5.51
N ALA A 149 19.27 -18.51 -5.28
CA ALA A 149 20.53 -17.80 -5.12
C ALA A 149 20.97 -17.06 -6.40
N GLU A 150 20.78 -17.67 -7.56
CA GLU A 150 21.08 -17.03 -8.84
C GLU A 150 20.04 -15.96 -9.17
N PHE A 151 18.77 -16.18 -8.82
CA PHE A 151 17.76 -15.14 -8.90
C PHE A 151 18.17 -13.88 -8.14
N LEU A 152 18.62 -14.01 -6.89
CA LEU A 152 19.12 -12.87 -6.12
C LEU A 152 20.31 -12.17 -6.79
N ALA A 153 21.16 -12.92 -7.49
CA ALA A 153 22.31 -12.35 -8.22
C ALA A 153 21.89 -11.59 -9.50
N HIS A 154 20.72 -11.88 -10.05
CA HIS A 154 20.16 -11.20 -11.22
C HIS A 154 19.35 -9.95 -10.88
N LEU A 155 19.17 -9.63 -9.59
CA LEU A 155 18.45 -8.42 -9.19
C LEU A 155 19.34 -7.18 -9.37
N ARG A 156 18.81 -6.18 -10.04
CA ARG A 156 19.49 -4.90 -10.29
C ARG A 156 18.53 -3.75 -10.14
N PRO A 157 19.02 -2.56 -9.76
CA PRO A 157 18.23 -1.33 -9.93
C PRO A 157 17.86 -1.15 -11.40
N SER A 158 16.63 -0.68 -11.67
CA SER A 158 16.24 -0.31 -13.03
C SER A 158 17.19 0.76 -13.57
N PRO A 159 17.66 0.66 -14.82
CA PRO A 159 18.49 1.69 -15.42
C PRO A 159 17.79 3.05 -15.53
N ASP A 160 16.45 3.06 -15.55
CA ASP A 160 15.65 4.29 -15.55
C ASP A 160 15.50 4.90 -14.13
N TYR A 161 16.09 4.24 -13.14
CA TYR A 161 15.96 4.59 -11.75
C TYR A 161 17.20 5.32 -11.24
N THR A 162 17.13 6.66 -11.26
CA THR A 162 18.17 7.51 -10.66
C THR A 162 17.97 7.61 -9.14
N GLU A 163 19.03 7.93 -8.39
CA GLU A 163 18.92 8.21 -6.94
C GLU A 163 17.92 9.34 -6.66
N GLU A 164 17.87 10.36 -7.54
CA GLU A 164 16.89 11.45 -7.46
C GLU A 164 15.46 10.95 -7.64
N MET A 165 15.21 10.00 -8.55
CA MET A 165 13.91 9.37 -8.74
C MET A 165 13.52 8.51 -7.53
N SER A 166 14.48 7.78 -6.95
CA SER A 166 14.29 7.01 -5.71
C SER A 166 13.83 7.91 -4.57
N ASP A 167 14.54 9.00 -4.39
CA ASP A 167 14.29 9.97 -3.33
C ASP A 167 12.94 10.68 -3.55
N PHE A 168 12.61 10.97 -4.80
CA PHE A 168 11.33 11.54 -5.19
C PHE A 168 10.16 10.56 -4.95
N ILE A 169 10.28 9.30 -5.40
CA ILE A 169 9.23 8.28 -5.19
C ILE A 169 9.09 7.97 -3.69
N GLY A 170 10.20 7.86 -2.97
CA GLY A 170 10.22 7.62 -1.53
C GLY A 170 9.61 8.74 -0.69
N ARG A 171 9.43 9.91 -1.29
CA ARG A 171 8.79 11.07 -0.67
C ARG A 171 7.54 11.52 -1.42
N MET A 172 6.98 10.66 -2.28
CA MET A 172 5.83 11.02 -3.11
C MET A 172 4.61 11.42 -2.27
N GLY A 173 4.34 10.72 -1.17
CA GLY A 173 3.27 11.08 -0.24
C GLY A 173 3.45 12.51 0.28
N LEU A 174 4.65 12.82 0.77
CA LEU A 174 5.00 14.15 1.27
C LEU A 174 4.99 15.22 0.17
N TYR A 175 5.47 14.89 -1.04
CA TYR A 175 5.38 15.80 -2.18
C TYR A 175 3.92 16.12 -2.52
N CYS A 176 3.06 15.09 -2.59
CA CYS A 176 1.64 15.27 -2.90
C CYS A 176 0.92 16.07 -1.81
N ALA A 177 1.19 15.81 -0.53
CA ALA A 177 0.65 16.60 0.58
C ALA A 177 0.97 18.10 0.42
N ARG A 178 2.22 18.42 0.09
CA ARG A 178 2.70 19.80 -0.02
C ARG A 178 2.29 20.51 -1.31
N ARG A 179 2.28 19.82 -2.44
CA ARG A 179 2.32 20.46 -3.77
C ARG A 179 1.30 19.97 -4.77
N ALA A 180 0.65 18.82 -4.53
CA ALA A 180 -0.35 18.33 -5.47
C ALA A 180 -1.59 19.24 -5.51
N PRO A 181 -2.28 19.32 -6.65
CA PRO A 181 -3.52 20.06 -6.75
C PRO A 181 -4.57 19.57 -5.75
N LEU A 182 -5.38 20.49 -5.26
CA LEU A 182 -6.59 20.21 -4.52
C LEU A 182 -7.77 20.17 -5.49
N GLY A 183 -8.70 19.23 -5.28
CA GLY A 183 -9.90 19.09 -6.10
C GLY A 183 -10.82 20.32 -5.98
N SER A 184 -11.61 20.58 -7.02
CA SER A 184 -12.48 21.77 -7.08
C SER A 184 -13.54 21.81 -5.96
N THR A 185 -14.04 20.66 -5.52
CA THR A 185 -15.00 20.56 -4.41
C THR A 185 -14.34 20.93 -3.09
N LEU A 186 -13.13 20.44 -2.85
CA LEU A 186 -12.36 20.77 -1.65
C LEU A 186 -11.99 22.27 -1.61
N LEU A 187 -11.59 22.85 -2.75
CA LEU A 187 -11.33 24.30 -2.82
C LEU A 187 -12.58 25.13 -2.49
N LYS A 188 -13.76 24.74 -2.99
CA LYS A 188 -15.03 25.39 -2.62
C LYS A 188 -15.33 25.27 -1.13
N ALA A 189 -15.03 24.13 -0.52
CA ALA A 189 -15.20 23.90 0.91
C ALA A 189 -14.25 24.77 1.74
N ILE A 190 -13.00 24.93 1.29
CA ILE A 190 -12.02 25.84 1.89
C ILE A 190 -12.49 27.28 1.82
N ASP A 191 -12.95 27.73 0.64
CA ASP A 191 -13.45 29.10 0.44
C ASP A 191 -14.71 29.40 1.28
N ALA A 192 -15.56 28.42 1.51
CA ALA A 192 -16.77 28.54 2.33
C ALA A 192 -16.49 28.41 3.84
N SER A 193 -15.30 28.00 4.22
CA SER A 193 -14.93 27.75 5.62
C SER A 193 -14.90 29.05 6.44
N PRO A 194 -15.42 29.07 7.66
CA PRO A 194 -15.26 30.20 8.57
C PRO A 194 -13.85 30.36 9.15
N TYR A 195 -12.98 29.34 8.95
CA TYR A 195 -11.63 29.30 9.50
C TYR A 195 -10.61 29.81 8.48
N ALA A 196 -9.65 30.61 8.95
CA ALA A 196 -8.57 31.11 8.11
C ALA A 196 -7.50 30.04 7.81
N ASP A 197 -6.82 30.19 6.68
CA ASP A 197 -5.63 29.43 6.29
C ASP A 197 -5.86 27.91 6.13
N MET A 198 -7.11 27.49 5.86
CA MET A 198 -7.48 26.08 5.82
C MET A 198 -6.73 25.26 4.78
N GLU A 199 -6.30 25.82 3.67
CA GLU A 199 -5.45 25.11 2.71
C GLU A 199 -4.11 24.72 3.36
N SER A 200 -3.46 25.66 4.04
CA SER A 200 -2.18 25.40 4.73
C SER A 200 -2.33 24.38 5.86
N VAL A 201 -3.38 24.53 6.67
CA VAL A 201 -3.72 23.61 7.76
C VAL A 201 -3.94 22.18 7.22
N LEU A 202 -4.73 22.05 6.15
CA LEU A 202 -5.01 20.74 5.54
C LEU A 202 -3.75 20.09 4.96
N ARG A 203 -2.88 20.89 4.33
CA ARG A 203 -1.60 20.38 3.80
C ARG A 203 -0.66 19.92 4.91
N ASN A 204 -0.55 20.67 5.99
CA ASN A 204 0.25 20.29 7.16
C ASN A 204 -0.29 19.00 7.80
N ALA A 205 -1.62 18.87 7.92
CA ALA A 205 -2.24 17.64 8.39
C ALA A 205 -1.99 16.45 7.45
N ALA A 206 -2.03 16.69 6.13
CA ALA A 206 -1.71 15.67 5.13
C ALA A 206 -0.25 15.20 5.21
N GLU A 207 0.69 16.07 5.59
CA GLU A 207 2.08 15.68 5.83
C GLU A 207 2.20 14.69 7.00
N GLY A 208 1.38 14.84 8.06
CA GLY A 208 1.37 13.93 9.20
C GLY A 208 0.94 12.50 8.87
N ILE A 209 0.13 12.32 7.82
CA ILE A 209 -0.30 11.00 7.33
C ILE A 209 0.48 10.53 6.10
N ALA A 210 1.48 11.31 5.67
CA ALA A 210 2.31 10.93 4.52
C ALA A 210 3.26 9.79 4.92
N VAL A 211 3.19 8.72 4.15
CA VAL A 211 4.13 7.61 4.21
C VAL A 211 4.78 7.50 2.83
N GLU A 212 5.97 7.00 2.76
CA GLU A 212 6.75 6.80 1.53
C GLU A 212 6.12 7.40 0.24
N ASP A 213 5.36 6.58 -0.50
CA ASP A 213 4.79 6.94 -1.80
C ASP A 213 3.32 7.41 -1.77
N ARG A 214 2.69 7.51 -0.58
CA ARG A 214 1.27 7.81 -0.41
C ARG A 214 0.96 8.50 0.91
N MET A 215 -0.31 8.84 1.12
CA MET A 215 -0.87 9.29 2.39
C MET A 215 -1.92 8.28 2.84
N ASP A 216 -1.82 7.79 4.07
CA ASP A 216 -2.68 6.74 4.60
C ASP A 216 -3.63 7.24 5.69
N MET A 217 -4.94 7.10 5.43
CA MET A 217 -6.01 7.35 6.40
C MET A 217 -6.54 6.05 7.01
N TYR A 218 -5.67 5.11 7.36
CA TYR A 218 -6.09 3.78 7.83
C TYR A 218 -6.35 3.69 9.34
N GLY A 219 -6.13 4.75 10.07
CA GLY A 219 -6.34 4.83 11.50
C GLY A 219 -5.21 5.58 12.22
N GLY A 220 -5.40 5.79 13.51
CA GLY A 220 -4.50 6.59 14.33
C GLY A 220 -4.90 8.07 14.41
N GLU A 221 -4.41 8.73 15.45
CA GLU A 221 -4.88 10.07 15.81
C GLU A 221 -4.59 11.14 14.74
N GLU A 222 -3.48 11.06 14.03
CA GLU A 222 -3.15 11.99 12.95
C GLU A 222 -4.10 11.84 11.77
N SER A 223 -4.39 10.60 11.38
CA SER A 223 -5.40 10.28 10.36
C SER A 223 -6.79 10.78 10.79
N PHE A 224 -7.14 10.61 12.06
CA PHE A 224 -8.43 11.07 12.59
C PHE A 224 -8.54 12.59 12.61
N ARG A 225 -7.47 13.32 12.96
CA ARG A 225 -7.44 14.79 12.88
C ARG A 225 -7.55 15.29 11.42
N PHE A 226 -6.96 14.60 10.49
CA PHE A 226 -7.13 14.92 9.07
C PHE A 226 -8.60 14.72 8.64
N GLN A 227 -9.26 13.67 9.10
CA GLN A 227 -10.70 13.45 8.85
C GLN A 227 -11.57 14.50 9.55
N ASP A 228 -11.21 14.94 10.78
CA ASP A 228 -11.87 16.03 11.47
C ASP A 228 -11.89 17.32 10.64
N LEU A 229 -10.76 17.65 9.99
CA LEU A 229 -10.66 18.81 9.10
C LEU A 229 -11.54 18.66 7.86
N LEU A 230 -11.55 17.48 7.23
CA LEU A 230 -12.40 17.22 6.06
C LEU A 230 -13.89 17.34 6.42
N PHE A 231 -14.30 16.77 7.57
CA PHE A 231 -15.67 16.84 8.04
C PHE A 231 -16.09 18.29 8.37
N ALA A 232 -15.22 19.04 9.05
CA ALA A 232 -15.46 20.45 9.34
C ALA A 232 -15.54 21.31 8.08
N LEU A 233 -14.74 21.01 7.05
CA LEU A 233 -14.79 21.69 5.75
C LEU A 233 -16.06 21.38 4.95
N ALA A 234 -16.64 20.18 5.11
CA ALA A 234 -17.90 19.84 4.46
C ALA A 234 -19.11 20.59 5.08
N ALA A 235 -19.06 20.89 6.37
CA ALA A 235 -20.19 21.43 7.13
C ALA A 235 -20.86 22.68 6.53
N PRO A 236 -20.15 23.65 5.95
CA PRO A 236 -20.78 24.79 5.26
C PRO A 236 -21.51 24.43 3.97
N LEU A 237 -21.20 23.29 3.37
CA LEU A 237 -21.75 22.85 2.07
C LEU A 237 -22.84 21.80 2.22
N SER A 238 -22.82 21.00 3.29
CA SER A 238 -23.80 19.95 3.53
C SER A 238 -23.83 19.51 4.99
N ASN A 239 -24.97 18.92 5.38
CA ASN A 239 -25.12 18.30 6.69
C ASN A 239 -25.22 16.78 6.52
N HIS A 240 -24.65 16.05 7.47
CA HIS A 240 -24.67 14.59 7.49
C HIS A 240 -25.41 14.12 8.74
N ASP A 241 -26.45 13.33 8.57
CA ASP A 241 -27.28 12.77 9.64
C ASP A 241 -26.78 11.39 10.11
N SER A 242 -25.83 10.82 9.39
CA SER A 242 -25.26 9.51 9.69
C SER A 242 -23.87 9.34 9.08
N LEU A 243 -23.15 8.30 9.52
CA LEU A 243 -21.89 7.88 8.90
C LEU A 243 -22.10 7.46 7.44
N GLU A 244 -23.21 6.78 7.12
CA GLU A 244 -23.55 6.36 5.76
C GLU A 244 -23.68 7.55 4.81
N SER A 245 -24.32 8.65 5.24
CA SER A 245 -24.43 9.86 4.43
C SER A 245 -23.06 10.53 4.21
N TRP A 246 -22.18 10.49 5.22
CA TRP A 246 -20.82 11.00 5.12
C TRP A 246 -19.91 10.15 4.22
N THR A 247 -20.04 8.82 4.27
CA THR A 247 -19.22 7.88 3.50
C THR A 247 -19.88 7.40 2.20
N ALA A 248 -20.96 8.02 1.78
CA ALA A 248 -21.66 7.71 0.55
C ALA A 248 -20.73 7.78 -0.67
N SER A 249 -21.11 7.11 -1.75
CA SER A 249 -20.40 7.17 -3.01
C SER A 249 -20.40 8.60 -3.57
N ARG A 250 -19.37 8.96 -4.30
CA ARG A 250 -19.28 10.24 -4.98
C ARG A 250 -20.54 10.53 -5.82
N GLY A 251 -21.09 11.71 -5.63
CA GLY A 251 -22.29 12.16 -6.36
C GLY A 251 -23.57 11.40 -6.01
N ALA A 252 -23.60 10.67 -4.90
CA ALA A 252 -24.77 9.94 -4.43
C ALA A 252 -25.96 10.89 -4.18
N ASP A 253 -25.68 12.10 -3.68
CA ASP A 253 -26.65 13.19 -3.52
C ASP A 253 -26.08 14.46 -4.16
N PRO A 254 -26.73 15.02 -5.21
CA PRO A 254 -26.25 16.24 -5.87
C PRO A 254 -26.33 17.49 -4.98
N HIS A 255 -27.02 17.43 -3.86
CA HIS A 255 -27.17 18.50 -2.88
C HIS A 255 -26.35 18.34 -1.61
N SER A 256 -25.55 17.29 -1.53
CA SER A 256 -24.71 16.98 -0.37
C SER A 256 -23.27 16.70 -0.81
N VAL A 257 -22.31 17.24 -0.08
CA VAL A 257 -20.87 17.01 -0.28
C VAL A 257 -20.39 16.02 0.79
N ASN A 258 -20.08 14.82 0.38
CA ASN A 258 -19.56 13.75 1.24
C ASN A 258 -18.03 13.66 1.13
N ILE A 259 -17.42 12.72 1.88
CA ILE A 259 -15.96 12.54 1.88
C ILE A 259 -15.43 12.17 0.48
N ALA A 260 -16.15 11.34 -0.27
CA ALA A 260 -15.71 10.94 -1.62
C ALA A 260 -15.71 12.11 -2.60
N ASP A 261 -16.66 13.08 -2.44
CA ASP A 261 -16.68 14.31 -3.22
C ASP A 261 -15.53 15.26 -2.88
N LEU A 262 -15.19 15.39 -1.58
CA LEU A 262 -14.05 16.18 -1.15
C LEU A 262 -12.71 15.57 -1.62
N LEU A 263 -12.60 14.25 -1.60
CA LEU A 263 -11.39 13.54 -1.98
C LEU A 263 -11.22 13.41 -3.50
N ASP A 264 -12.23 13.81 -4.30
CA ASP A 264 -12.13 13.74 -5.75
C ASP A 264 -11.06 14.68 -6.30
N GLY A 265 -10.10 14.07 -6.96
CA GLY A 265 -9.01 14.79 -7.62
C GLY A 265 -8.04 15.50 -6.70
N ILE A 266 -8.04 15.23 -5.38
CA ILE A 266 -7.05 15.78 -4.45
C ILE A 266 -5.76 14.96 -4.44
N PHE A 267 -4.66 15.65 -4.15
CA PHE A 267 -3.34 15.03 -3.94
C PHE A 267 -2.94 14.05 -5.06
N ARG A 268 -3.25 14.40 -6.31
CA ARG A 268 -2.91 13.56 -7.46
C ARG A 268 -1.40 13.47 -7.65
N ARG A 269 -0.94 12.30 -7.98
CA ARG A 269 0.45 12.08 -8.37
C ARG A 269 0.74 12.80 -9.69
N PRO A 270 1.90 13.46 -9.82
CA PRO A 270 2.28 14.14 -11.05
C PRO A 270 2.21 13.22 -12.27
N GLY A 271 1.55 13.68 -13.32
CA GLY A 271 1.43 12.94 -14.58
C GLY A 271 0.42 11.78 -14.57
N THR A 272 -0.38 11.64 -13.51
CA THR A 272 -1.39 10.58 -13.40
C THR A 272 -2.73 11.16 -12.91
N ASP A 273 -3.80 10.37 -13.08
CA ASP A 273 -5.11 10.65 -12.47
C ASP A 273 -5.28 10.02 -11.08
N TRP A 274 -4.25 9.36 -10.57
CA TRP A 274 -4.29 8.62 -9.31
C TRP A 274 -4.04 9.54 -8.13
N SER A 275 -4.93 9.51 -7.15
CA SER A 275 -4.68 10.12 -5.84
C SER A 275 -3.59 9.37 -5.09
N SER A 276 -2.78 10.10 -4.33
CA SER A 276 -1.86 9.50 -3.36
C SER A 276 -2.53 9.19 -2.02
N LEU A 277 -3.79 9.60 -1.83
CA LEU A 277 -4.53 9.40 -0.59
C LEU A 277 -5.29 8.08 -0.63
N ASN A 278 -5.10 7.26 0.41
CA ASN A 278 -5.81 6.00 0.61
C ASN A 278 -6.62 6.04 1.89
N TYR A 279 -7.83 5.50 1.84
CA TYR A 279 -8.69 5.32 3.01
C TYR A 279 -9.51 4.03 2.90
N THR A 280 -10.02 3.55 4.03
CA THR A 280 -10.89 2.37 4.09
C THR A 280 -12.17 2.71 4.85
N GLN A 281 -13.24 1.98 4.58
CA GLN A 281 -14.48 2.12 5.33
C GLN A 281 -14.25 1.86 6.84
N ALA A 282 -13.44 0.86 7.17
CA ALA A 282 -13.10 0.57 8.57
C ALA A 282 -12.43 1.76 9.30
N ALA A 283 -11.59 2.52 8.60
CA ALA A 283 -10.98 3.73 9.19
C ALA A 283 -12.03 4.83 9.43
N MET A 284 -13.02 4.96 8.55
CA MET A 284 -14.14 5.89 8.72
C MET A 284 -15.01 5.48 9.92
N ASP A 285 -15.31 4.20 10.04
CA ASP A 285 -16.10 3.64 11.16
C ASP A 285 -15.38 3.88 12.50
N MET A 286 -14.07 3.62 12.56
CA MET A 286 -13.26 3.87 13.75
C MET A 286 -13.21 5.36 14.11
N TRP A 287 -13.04 6.24 13.13
CA TRP A 287 -13.04 7.67 13.35
C TRP A 287 -14.39 8.14 13.93
N TRP A 288 -15.49 7.80 13.28
CA TRP A 288 -16.84 8.20 13.70
C TRP A 288 -17.13 7.75 15.13
N THR A 289 -16.86 6.47 15.42
CA THR A 289 -17.04 5.90 16.76
C THR A 289 -16.20 6.65 17.78
N SER A 290 -14.91 6.83 17.51
CA SER A 290 -13.99 7.55 18.40
C SER A 290 -14.45 8.98 18.70
N ARG A 291 -14.89 9.74 17.69
CA ARG A 291 -15.31 11.14 17.86
C ARG A 291 -16.65 11.27 18.58
N THR A 292 -17.52 10.26 18.40
CA THR A 292 -18.80 10.16 19.15
C THR A 292 -18.55 9.82 20.61
N GLU A 293 -17.69 8.84 20.90
CA GLU A 293 -17.32 8.45 22.27
C GLU A 293 -16.60 9.57 23.03
N LEU A 294 -15.73 10.33 22.36
CA LEU A 294 -15.10 11.53 22.94
C LEU A 294 -16.10 12.68 23.13
N GLY A 295 -17.31 12.58 22.60
CA GLY A 295 -18.34 13.59 22.69
C GLY A 295 -18.00 14.89 21.93
N VAL A 296 -17.09 14.81 20.93
CA VAL A 296 -16.73 15.96 20.08
C VAL A 296 -17.54 15.98 18.78
N LEU A 297 -17.98 14.83 18.29
CA LEU A 297 -18.96 14.69 17.21
C LEU A 297 -20.35 14.62 17.85
N VAL A 298 -21.18 15.63 17.64
CA VAL A 298 -22.46 15.78 18.33
C VAL A 298 -23.62 15.88 17.35
N ALA A 299 -24.75 15.24 17.70
CA ALA A 299 -25.96 15.36 16.93
C ALA A 299 -26.61 16.75 17.13
N THR A 300 -27.11 17.31 16.04
CA THR A 300 -27.89 18.56 15.98
C THR A 300 -29.18 18.33 15.20
N PRO A 301 -30.15 19.25 15.24
CA PRO A 301 -31.34 19.12 14.40
C PRO A 301 -31.08 19.05 12.89
N GLN A 302 -29.88 19.48 12.44
CA GLN A 302 -29.47 19.50 11.04
C GLN A 302 -28.58 18.30 10.68
N GLY A 303 -28.20 17.45 11.62
CA GLY A 303 -27.26 16.35 11.43
C GLY A 303 -26.14 16.39 12.44
N PHE A 304 -25.06 15.66 12.19
CA PHE A 304 -23.89 15.65 13.06
C PHE A 304 -22.95 16.82 12.72
N LYS A 305 -22.29 17.36 13.74
CA LYS A 305 -21.21 18.32 13.61
C LYS A 305 -20.11 18.07 14.63
N LEU A 306 -18.89 18.48 14.31
CA LEU A 306 -17.83 18.62 15.33
C LEU A 306 -18.06 19.89 16.15
N LYS A 307 -17.73 19.86 17.44
CA LYS A 307 -17.77 21.05 18.30
C LYS A 307 -16.78 22.09 17.80
N ASP A 308 -17.18 23.35 17.80
CA ASP A 308 -16.37 24.45 17.23
C ASP A 308 -15.03 24.63 17.98
N ASP A 309 -15.04 24.52 19.30
CA ASP A 309 -13.83 24.57 20.13
C ASP A 309 -12.88 23.41 19.87
N TYR A 310 -13.41 22.24 19.56
CA TYR A 310 -12.62 21.09 19.15
C TYR A 310 -11.99 21.30 17.76
N VAL A 311 -12.75 21.79 16.79
CA VAL A 311 -12.22 22.10 15.45
C VAL A 311 -11.12 23.16 15.53
N GLU A 312 -11.31 24.22 16.31
CA GLU A 312 -10.28 25.24 16.53
C GLU A 312 -9.00 24.65 17.13
N TRP A 313 -9.15 23.73 18.10
CA TRP A 313 -8.03 23.02 18.67
C TRP A 313 -7.31 22.15 17.63
N VAL A 314 -8.04 21.37 16.82
CA VAL A 314 -7.44 20.56 15.73
C VAL A 314 -6.67 21.47 14.77
N ILE A 315 -7.27 22.57 14.31
CA ILE A 315 -6.63 23.55 13.42
C ILE A 315 -5.33 24.05 14.05
N SER A 316 -5.35 24.38 15.34
CA SER A 316 -4.18 24.90 16.05
C SER A 316 -3.00 23.93 16.10
N THR A 317 -3.27 22.62 16.03
CA THR A 317 -2.20 21.59 16.03
C THR A 317 -1.44 21.52 14.71
N PHE A 318 -1.97 22.12 13.62
CA PHE A 318 -1.40 22.10 12.28
C PHE A 318 -0.97 23.48 11.76
N ARG A 319 -1.09 24.52 12.56
CA ARG A 319 -0.55 25.85 12.27
C ARG A 319 0.90 25.97 12.74
#